data_cdf96bc19b5af087ae98e86b8165e87a
#
_entry.id   cdf96bc19b5af087ae98e86b8165e87a
#
_cell.length_a   1.000
_cell.length_b   1.000
_cell.length_c   1.000
_cell.angle_alpha   90.00
_cell.angle_beta   90.00
_cell.angle_gamma   90.00
#
_symmetry.space_group_name_H-M   'P 1'
#
loop_
_entity.id
_entity.type
_entity.pdbx_description
1 polymer ?
#
loop_
_entity_poly.entity_id
_entity_poly.type
_entity_poly.pdbx_seq_one_letter_code
_entity_poly.pdbx_strand_id
1 'polypeptide(L)'
;MNISKYIFVLPLIFSFIVNADNVKPGEETGEFHYFNVTNPAKFVEAMDEHYASDCAEKWQAESGAEVVLMQVLGSTHTHFIYVGYKNNDMLEKGRKLFGSCSETAKMIAKLNKYSEPSDYVSRLGEQSLEVGDWTKDSHFMKFNFDVVPGKAGLYAKEWTKMMNSLEQTNSAGLITHRAGNGWMSHFVYVGGDSIDDLYTTFDANSQTEAFQTFIENISSIRTLRNVSLITPVKGYPAKR
;
A
#
# COMPACT_ATOMS: atom_id res chain seq x y z
N MET A 1 -74.22 -14.73 1.78
CA MET A 1 -72.88 -15.36 1.83
C MET A 1 -71.91 -14.39 1.20
N ASN A 2 -71.26 -13.53 2.05
CA ASN A 2 -70.39 -12.46 1.61
C ASN A 2 -68.93 -12.97 1.64
N ILE A 3 -68.32 -13.06 0.46
CA ILE A 3 -66.89 -13.41 0.30
C ILE A 3 -66.11 -12.11 0.27
N SER A 4 -65.46 -11.81 1.40
CA SER A 4 -64.52 -10.69 1.53
C SER A 4 -63.22 -11.02 0.80
N LYS A 5 -62.89 -10.23 -0.25
CA LYS A 5 -61.60 -10.31 -0.97
C LYS A 5 -60.56 -9.53 -0.22
N TYR A 6 -59.65 -10.23 0.47
CA TYR A 6 -58.42 -9.62 1.00
C TYR A 6 -57.45 -9.43 -0.14
N ILE A 7 -57.19 -8.18 -0.53
CA ILE A 7 -56.10 -7.78 -1.39
C ILE A 7 -54.83 -7.70 -0.52
N PHE A 8 -53.95 -8.67 -0.66
CA PHE A 8 -52.63 -8.63 -0.06
C PHE A 8 -51.74 -7.69 -0.91
N VAL A 9 -51.53 -6.46 -0.42
CA VAL A 9 -50.51 -5.57 -0.99
C VAL A 9 -49.16 -5.97 -0.40
N LEU A 10 -48.35 -6.66 -1.19
CA LEU A 10 -46.96 -6.95 -0.83
C LEU A 10 -46.16 -5.62 -0.96
N PRO A 11 -45.51 -5.11 0.09
CA PRO A 11 -44.63 -3.97 -0.05
C PRO A 11 -43.37 -4.45 -0.80
N LEU A 12 -43.18 -3.97 -2.03
CA LEU A 12 -41.90 -4.04 -2.72
C LEU A 12 -40.92 -3.14 -1.95
N ILE A 13 -40.13 -3.76 -1.08
CA ILE A 13 -38.96 -3.10 -0.48
C ILE A 13 -37.92 -3.01 -1.59
N PHE A 14 -37.86 -1.86 -2.26
CA PHE A 14 -36.71 -1.47 -3.06
C PHE A 14 -35.57 -1.17 -2.08
N SER A 15 -34.73 -2.16 -1.82
CA SER A 15 -33.42 -1.91 -1.23
C SER A 15 -32.61 -1.12 -2.25
N PHE A 16 -32.56 0.20 -2.09
CA PHE A 16 -31.53 1.00 -2.75
C PHE A 16 -30.21 0.57 -2.12
N ILE A 17 -29.44 -0.26 -2.83
CA ILE A 17 -28.04 -0.45 -2.55
C ILE A 17 -27.40 0.90 -2.93
N VAL A 18 -27.21 1.76 -1.95
CA VAL A 18 -26.33 2.90 -2.06
C VAL A 18 -24.94 2.28 -2.08
N ASN A 19 -24.39 2.03 -3.25
CA ASN A 19 -22.95 1.81 -3.39
C ASN A 19 -22.30 3.13 -2.96
N ALA A 20 -21.89 3.23 -1.72
CA ALA A 20 -20.94 4.25 -1.32
C ALA A 20 -19.68 4.02 -2.14
N ASP A 21 -19.17 5.08 -2.78
CA ASP A 21 -17.86 5.00 -3.45
C ASP A 21 -16.83 4.56 -2.43
N ASN A 22 -16.37 3.30 -2.54
CA ASN A 22 -15.39 2.72 -1.60
C ASN A 22 -13.99 3.30 -1.84
N VAL A 23 -13.75 3.81 -3.05
CA VAL A 23 -12.46 4.40 -3.45
C VAL A 23 -12.45 5.87 -3.08
N LYS A 24 -11.44 6.28 -2.32
CA LYS A 24 -11.18 7.68 -1.96
C LYS A 24 -9.78 8.10 -2.41
N PRO A 25 -9.53 9.42 -2.58
CA PRO A 25 -8.17 9.92 -2.72
C PRO A 25 -7.33 9.52 -1.52
N GLY A 26 -6.11 9.07 -1.77
CA GLY A 26 -5.15 8.83 -0.69
C GLY A 26 -4.58 10.17 -0.20
N GLU A 27 -4.24 10.22 1.06
CA GLU A 27 -3.68 11.42 1.70
C GLU A 27 -2.17 11.29 1.98
N GLU A 28 -1.63 10.06 1.92
CA GLU A 28 -0.27 9.77 2.35
C GLU A 28 0.75 9.99 1.24
N THR A 29 1.92 10.48 1.65
CA THR A 29 3.15 10.41 0.87
C THR A 29 4.15 9.53 1.62
N GLY A 30 4.94 8.72 0.91
CA GLY A 30 5.78 7.75 1.56
C GLY A 30 7.10 7.50 0.86
N GLU A 31 8.09 7.13 1.66
CA GLU A 31 9.39 6.65 1.19
C GLU A 31 9.43 5.13 1.27
N PHE A 32 9.95 4.52 0.22
CA PHE A 32 10.13 3.08 0.10
C PHE A 32 11.63 2.81 -0.04
N HIS A 33 12.24 2.22 0.98
CA HIS A 33 13.67 1.92 1.03
C HIS A 33 13.87 0.43 0.90
N TYR A 34 14.31 -0.03 -0.28
CA TYR A 34 14.47 -1.46 -0.62
C TYR A 34 15.87 -1.95 -0.30
N PHE A 35 15.96 -3.17 0.26
CA PHE A 35 17.19 -3.80 0.70
C PHE A 35 17.24 -5.29 0.32
N ASN A 36 18.43 -5.79 0.06
CA ASN A 36 18.76 -7.21 0.12
C ASN A 36 19.35 -7.50 1.50
N VAL A 37 18.49 -7.90 2.44
CA VAL A 37 18.88 -8.15 3.83
C VAL A 37 19.58 -9.49 3.94
N THR A 38 20.82 -9.50 4.45
CA THR A 38 21.64 -10.70 4.63
C THR A 38 21.53 -11.30 6.04
N ASN A 39 21.13 -10.48 7.04
CA ASN A 39 20.88 -10.94 8.41
C ASN A 39 19.62 -10.28 8.99
N PRO A 40 18.41 -10.87 8.76
CA PRO A 40 17.14 -10.26 9.18
C PRO A 40 17.05 -9.96 10.68
N ALA A 41 17.54 -10.85 11.55
CA ALA A 41 17.46 -10.64 12.98
C ALA A 41 18.27 -9.42 13.43
N LYS A 42 19.49 -9.25 12.89
CA LYS A 42 20.34 -8.09 13.20
C LYS A 42 19.87 -6.80 12.54
N PHE A 43 19.20 -6.91 11.39
CA PHE A 43 18.58 -5.77 10.74
C PHE A 43 17.42 -5.22 11.59
N VAL A 44 16.54 -6.09 12.09
CA VAL A 44 15.44 -5.73 13.00
C VAL A 44 15.99 -5.15 14.31
N GLU A 45 17.03 -5.78 14.93
CA GLU A 45 17.67 -5.28 16.14
C GLU A 45 18.21 -3.85 15.97
N ALA A 46 18.81 -3.54 14.83
CA ALA A 46 19.31 -2.19 14.52
C ALA A 46 18.17 -1.16 14.39
N MET A 47 17.04 -1.55 13.84
CA MET A 47 15.84 -0.72 13.80
C MET A 47 15.26 -0.53 15.20
N ASP A 48 15.15 -1.60 16.00
CA ASP A 48 14.64 -1.55 17.37
C ASP A 48 15.42 -0.57 18.24
N GLU A 49 16.76 -0.62 18.20
CA GLU A 49 17.62 0.29 18.92
C GLU A 49 17.38 1.76 18.53
N HIS A 50 17.20 2.02 17.23
CA HIS A 50 16.93 3.37 16.74
C HIS A 50 15.56 3.87 17.20
N TYR A 51 14.51 3.08 17.00
CA TYR A 51 13.14 3.49 17.34
C TYR A 51 12.86 3.52 18.86
N ALA A 52 13.75 2.97 19.68
CA ALA A 52 13.74 3.15 21.14
C ALA A 52 14.43 4.43 21.60
N SER A 53 15.08 5.21 20.72
CA SER A 53 15.82 6.42 21.09
C SER A 53 14.92 7.65 21.18
N ASP A 54 15.28 8.60 22.07
CA ASP A 54 14.59 9.89 22.21
C ASP A 54 14.53 10.66 20.89
N CYS A 55 15.54 10.49 20.05
CA CYS A 55 15.61 11.13 18.76
C CYS A 55 14.56 10.61 17.80
N ALA A 56 14.37 9.29 17.70
CA ALA A 56 13.34 8.69 16.86
C ALA A 56 11.94 9.02 17.40
N GLU A 57 11.77 9.02 18.72
CA GLU A 57 10.51 9.43 19.36
C GLU A 57 10.14 10.87 18.99
N LYS A 58 11.10 11.80 19.12
CA LYS A 58 10.89 13.20 18.70
C LYS A 58 10.56 13.32 17.22
N TRP A 59 11.30 12.60 16.36
CA TRP A 59 11.06 12.59 14.93
C TRP A 59 9.64 12.14 14.58
N GLN A 60 9.20 11.00 15.13
CA GLN A 60 7.85 10.48 14.89
C GLN A 60 6.77 11.42 15.45
N ALA A 61 6.94 11.92 16.69
CA ALA A 61 5.98 12.83 17.33
C ALA A 61 5.79 14.14 16.53
N GLU A 62 6.86 14.67 15.95
CA GLU A 62 6.82 15.95 15.25
C GLU A 62 6.45 15.84 13.76
N SER A 63 6.77 14.72 13.10
CA SER A 63 6.48 14.50 11.67
C SER A 63 5.28 13.59 11.42
N GLY A 64 4.80 12.87 12.44
CA GLY A 64 3.75 11.87 12.29
C GLY A 64 4.19 10.66 11.45
N ALA A 65 5.50 10.43 11.33
CA ALA A 65 6.03 9.33 10.52
C ALA A 65 5.60 7.97 11.05
N GLU A 66 5.02 7.15 10.18
CA GLU A 66 4.72 5.75 10.43
C GLU A 66 5.71 4.88 9.69
N VAL A 67 6.26 3.87 10.36
CA VAL A 67 7.31 3.03 9.78
C VAL A 67 6.96 1.57 9.88
N VAL A 68 7.10 0.86 8.77
CA VAL A 68 6.89 -0.58 8.72
C VAL A 68 8.02 -1.24 7.92
N LEU A 69 8.64 -2.24 8.51
CA LEU A 69 9.52 -3.17 7.80
C LEU A 69 8.69 -4.26 7.17
N MET A 70 8.83 -4.43 5.87
CA MET A 70 8.12 -5.40 5.04
C MET A 70 9.10 -6.44 4.47
N GLN A 71 8.75 -7.71 4.54
CA GLN A 71 9.41 -8.78 3.77
C GLN A 71 8.79 -8.88 2.38
N VAL A 72 9.60 -9.20 1.38
CA VAL A 72 9.16 -9.31 -0.03
C VAL A 72 9.56 -10.66 -0.59
N LEU A 73 8.60 -11.35 -1.20
CA LEU A 73 8.83 -12.56 -2.00
C LEU A 73 8.44 -12.26 -3.46
N GLY A 74 9.24 -12.70 -4.42
CA GLY A 74 8.98 -12.46 -5.86
C GLY A 74 9.53 -11.13 -6.37
N SER A 75 10.57 -10.57 -5.71
CA SER A 75 11.27 -9.36 -6.13
C SER A 75 12.78 -9.59 -6.15
N THR A 76 13.52 -8.64 -6.73
CA THR A 76 15.00 -8.58 -6.63
C THR A 76 15.47 -8.16 -5.23
N HIS A 77 14.60 -7.57 -4.42
CA HIS A 77 14.88 -7.19 -3.04
C HIS A 77 14.11 -8.08 -2.08
N THR A 78 14.72 -8.38 -0.93
CA THR A 78 14.12 -9.25 0.09
C THR A 78 13.23 -8.50 1.08
N HIS A 79 13.50 -7.20 1.29
CA HIS A 79 12.77 -6.35 2.24
C HIS A 79 12.63 -4.93 1.71
N PHE A 80 11.67 -4.20 2.25
CA PHE A 80 11.67 -2.74 2.20
C PHE A 80 11.18 -2.14 3.51
N ILE A 81 11.66 -0.93 3.82
CA ILE A 81 11.10 -0.10 4.88
C ILE A 81 10.17 0.89 4.20
N TYR A 82 8.91 0.92 4.62
CA TYR A 82 7.96 1.98 4.30
C TYR A 82 8.00 3.04 5.40
N VAL A 83 8.09 4.30 5.00
CA VAL A 83 7.98 5.46 5.90
C VAL A 83 6.87 6.34 5.36
N GLY A 84 5.69 6.28 5.98
CA GLY A 84 4.51 7.05 5.61
C GLY A 84 4.45 8.39 6.33
N TYR A 85 3.97 9.41 5.63
CA TYR A 85 3.70 10.75 6.16
C TYR A 85 2.34 11.22 5.67
N LYS A 86 1.64 11.97 6.50
CA LYS A 86 0.32 12.50 6.16
C LYS A 86 0.32 13.37 4.87
N ASN A 87 1.41 14.10 4.61
CA ASN A 87 1.56 14.99 3.45
C ASN A 87 3.03 15.37 3.22
N ASN A 88 3.30 16.13 2.16
CA ASN A 88 4.64 16.56 1.79
C ASN A 88 5.30 17.50 2.82
N ASP A 89 4.55 18.33 3.55
CA ASP A 89 5.11 19.20 4.59
C ASP A 89 5.65 18.35 5.76
N MET A 90 4.92 17.29 6.13
CA MET A 90 5.35 16.36 7.16
C MET A 90 6.54 15.51 6.70
N LEU A 91 6.58 15.11 5.42
CA LEU A 91 7.74 14.46 4.82
C LEU A 91 8.99 15.35 4.90
N GLU A 92 8.90 16.62 4.48
CA GLU A 92 10.03 17.56 4.54
C GLU A 92 10.53 17.76 5.97
N LYS A 93 9.60 17.99 6.89
CA LYS A 93 9.91 18.09 8.33
C LYS A 93 10.56 16.81 8.86
N GLY A 94 10.01 15.66 8.52
CA GLY A 94 10.52 14.36 8.92
C GLY A 94 11.95 14.13 8.43
N ARG A 95 12.23 14.38 7.17
CA ARG A 95 13.57 14.24 6.59
C ARG A 95 14.60 15.14 7.29
N LYS A 96 14.24 16.38 7.61
CA LYS A 96 15.12 17.31 8.33
C LYS A 96 15.44 16.81 9.74
N LEU A 97 14.44 16.37 10.49
CA LEU A 97 14.60 15.83 11.84
C LEU A 97 15.44 14.53 11.82
N PHE A 98 15.08 13.60 10.93
CA PHE A 98 15.78 12.33 10.76
C PHE A 98 17.27 12.52 10.43
N GLY A 99 17.59 13.44 9.53
CA GLY A 99 18.95 13.74 9.11
C GLY A 99 19.79 14.46 10.20
N SER A 100 19.16 15.10 11.19
CA SER A 100 19.83 15.79 12.29
C SER A 100 20.16 14.90 13.49
N CYS A 101 19.72 13.64 13.46
CA CYS A 101 19.83 12.70 14.58
C CYS A 101 21.08 11.82 14.46
N SER A 102 21.92 11.77 15.49
CA SER A 102 23.13 10.92 15.51
C SER A 102 22.79 9.42 15.52
N GLU A 103 21.69 9.03 16.14
CA GLU A 103 21.21 7.65 16.22
C GLU A 103 20.78 7.14 14.84
N THR A 104 20.27 8.01 13.98
CA THR A 104 19.97 7.68 12.57
C THR A 104 21.23 7.22 11.81
N ALA A 105 22.34 7.96 11.95
CA ALA A 105 23.59 7.59 11.29
C ALA A 105 24.10 6.22 11.77
N LYS A 106 23.97 5.92 13.07
CA LYS A 106 24.33 4.61 13.65
C LYS A 106 23.43 3.49 13.09
N MET A 107 22.13 3.73 13.02
CA MET A 107 21.20 2.77 12.42
C MET A 107 21.55 2.50 10.97
N ILE A 108 21.70 3.51 10.13
CA ILE A 108 22.04 3.36 8.70
C ILE A 108 23.33 2.54 8.54
N ALA A 109 24.36 2.81 9.36
CA ALA A 109 25.60 2.04 9.32
C ALA A 109 25.40 0.56 9.66
N LYS A 110 24.51 0.24 10.63
CA LYS A 110 24.15 -1.15 10.96
C LYS A 110 23.31 -1.79 9.87
N LEU A 111 22.31 -1.10 9.30
CA LEU A 111 21.49 -1.61 8.21
C LEU A 111 22.37 -1.96 6.99
N ASN A 112 23.32 -1.10 6.63
CA ASN A 112 24.29 -1.34 5.56
C ASN A 112 25.19 -2.56 5.84
N LYS A 113 25.52 -2.83 7.11
CA LYS A 113 26.30 -4.01 7.51
C LYS A 113 25.51 -5.31 7.36
N TYR A 114 24.19 -5.27 7.50
CA TYR A 114 23.31 -6.44 7.49
C TYR A 114 22.46 -6.54 6.22
N SER A 115 22.83 -5.80 5.18
CA SER A 115 22.27 -5.86 3.83
C SER A 115 23.35 -5.71 2.77
N GLU A 116 23.00 -5.82 1.49
CA GLU A 116 23.87 -5.55 0.34
C GLU A 116 23.74 -4.06 -0.05
N PRO A 117 24.68 -3.17 0.37
CA PRO A 117 24.52 -1.72 0.14
C PRO A 117 24.48 -1.31 -1.33
N SER A 118 25.14 -2.08 -2.22
CA SER A 118 25.14 -1.84 -3.68
C SER A 118 23.76 -1.95 -4.31
N ASP A 119 22.85 -2.71 -3.68
CA ASP A 119 21.52 -3.00 -4.19
C ASP A 119 20.44 -2.11 -3.57
N TYR A 120 20.84 -1.17 -2.70
CA TYR A 120 19.87 -0.25 -2.08
C TYR A 120 19.20 0.65 -3.12
N VAL A 121 17.88 0.70 -3.03
CA VAL A 121 17.04 1.56 -3.87
C VAL A 121 16.04 2.30 -2.99
N SER A 122 15.88 3.60 -3.22
CA SER A 122 14.82 4.38 -2.58
C SER A 122 13.87 4.99 -3.59
N ARG A 123 12.61 5.14 -3.19
CA ARG A 123 11.56 5.77 -3.98
C ARG A 123 10.69 6.63 -3.10
N LEU A 124 10.21 7.72 -3.68
CA LEU A 124 9.16 8.54 -3.12
C LEU A 124 7.87 8.23 -3.86
N GLY A 125 6.82 7.88 -3.15
CA GLY A 125 5.50 7.59 -3.70
C GLY A 125 4.43 8.42 -3.02
N GLU A 126 3.34 8.62 -3.73
CA GLU A 126 2.11 9.25 -3.24
C GLU A 126 0.99 8.24 -3.36
N GLN A 127 0.21 8.06 -2.31
CA GLN A 127 -1.00 7.27 -2.34
C GLN A 127 -2.06 8.04 -3.11
N SER A 128 -2.25 7.66 -4.36
CA SER A 128 -3.17 8.37 -5.26
C SER A 128 -4.62 8.01 -4.99
N LEU A 129 -4.88 6.74 -4.69
CA LEU A 129 -6.22 6.20 -4.39
C LEU A 129 -6.09 5.09 -3.34
N GLU A 130 -7.13 4.94 -2.51
CA GLU A 130 -7.18 3.89 -1.49
C GLU A 130 -8.59 3.35 -1.25
N VAL A 131 -8.65 2.11 -0.78
CA VAL A 131 -9.85 1.43 -0.27
C VAL A 131 -9.46 0.73 1.03
N GLY A 132 -10.30 0.84 2.05
CA GLY A 132 -10.08 0.19 3.34
C GLY A 132 -8.93 0.80 4.15
N ASP A 133 -8.41 0.01 5.07
CA ASP A 133 -7.35 0.40 6.01
C ASP A 133 -6.25 -0.69 5.97
N TRP A 134 -5.16 -0.39 5.26
CA TRP A 134 -4.06 -1.33 5.03
C TRP A 134 -3.36 -1.79 6.32
N THR A 135 -3.50 -1.05 7.41
CA THR A 135 -2.88 -1.41 8.69
C THR A 135 -3.51 -2.62 9.36
N LYS A 136 -4.67 -3.06 8.87
CA LYS A 136 -5.40 -4.22 9.37
C LYS A 136 -5.04 -5.52 8.65
N ASP A 137 -4.47 -5.41 7.44
CA ASP A 137 -4.11 -6.59 6.66
C ASP A 137 -2.75 -7.14 7.09
N SER A 138 -2.59 -8.45 7.01
CA SER A 138 -1.35 -9.14 7.38
C SER A 138 -0.51 -9.58 6.19
N HIS A 139 -1.08 -9.56 4.96
CA HIS A 139 -0.39 -9.91 3.72
C HIS A 139 -0.89 -9.04 2.58
N PHE A 140 -0.01 -8.83 1.57
CA PHE A 140 -0.35 -8.04 0.40
C PHE A 140 0.19 -8.66 -0.88
N MET A 141 -0.60 -8.62 -1.95
CA MET A 141 -0.07 -8.73 -3.31
C MET A 141 0.26 -7.33 -3.82
N LYS A 142 1.48 -7.15 -4.33
CA LYS A 142 1.94 -5.89 -4.90
C LYS A 142 2.27 -6.06 -6.37
N PHE A 143 1.58 -5.30 -7.21
CA PHE A 143 1.71 -5.30 -8.66
C PHE A 143 2.49 -4.06 -9.08
N ASN A 144 3.74 -4.24 -9.49
CA ASN A 144 4.60 -3.14 -9.96
C ASN A 144 4.48 -3.00 -11.47
N PHE A 145 4.30 -1.77 -11.97
CA PHE A 145 4.09 -1.54 -13.41
C PHE A 145 4.49 -0.13 -13.86
N ASP A 146 4.62 0.02 -15.17
CA ASP A 146 4.69 1.32 -15.83
C ASP A 146 3.36 1.66 -16.47
N VAL A 147 3.00 2.94 -16.38
CA VAL A 147 1.91 3.54 -17.14
C VAL A 147 2.51 4.43 -18.22
N VAL A 148 1.98 4.35 -19.44
CA VAL A 148 2.37 5.21 -20.55
C VAL A 148 2.26 6.68 -20.14
N PRO A 149 3.27 7.53 -20.39
CA PRO A 149 3.24 8.96 -20.05
C PRO A 149 1.94 9.65 -20.50
N GLY A 150 1.33 10.40 -19.60
CA GLY A 150 0.05 11.08 -19.82
C GLY A 150 -1.20 10.20 -19.66
N LYS A 151 -1.07 8.91 -19.34
CA LYS A 151 -2.20 7.98 -19.17
C LYS A 151 -2.50 7.62 -17.70
N ALA A 152 -1.77 8.19 -16.74
CA ALA A 152 -2.00 7.90 -15.31
C ALA A 152 -3.44 8.19 -14.85
N GLY A 153 -4.03 9.32 -15.30
CA GLY A 153 -5.42 9.65 -14.97
C GLY A 153 -6.44 8.66 -15.56
N LEU A 154 -6.18 8.14 -16.77
CA LEU A 154 -7.02 7.09 -17.35
C LEU A 154 -6.91 5.79 -16.56
N TYR A 155 -5.69 5.38 -16.19
CA TYR A 155 -5.46 4.21 -15.35
C TYR A 155 -6.20 4.33 -14.01
N ALA A 156 -6.04 5.45 -13.29
CA ALA A 156 -6.70 5.71 -12.02
C ALA A 156 -8.24 5.65 -12.15
N LYS A 157 -8.81 6.23 -13.22
CA LYS A 157 -10.25 6.19 -13.50
C LYS A 157 -10.77 4.75 -13.67
N GLU A 158 -10.09 3.94 -14.49
CA GLU A 158 -10.51 2.56 -14.74
C GLU A 158 -10.32 1.69 -13.47
N TRP A 159 -9.25 1.92 -12.70
CA TRP A 159 -9.04 1.25 -11.42
C TRP A 159 -10.15 1.59 -10.42
N THR A 160 -10.52 2.88 -10.29
CA THR A 160 -11.63 3.32 -9.43
C THR A 160 -12.95 2.66 -9.83
N LYS A 161 -13.25 2.62 -11.13
CA LYS A 161 -14.48 1.99 -11.63
C LYS A 161 -14.52 0.49 -11.27
N MET A 162 -13.41 -0.23 -11.46
CA MET A 162 -13.31 -1.64 -11.09
C MET A 162 -13.51 -1.81 -9.58
N MET A 163 -12.75 -1.10 -8.75
CA MET A 163 -12.79 -1.25 -7.29
C MET A 163 -14.15 -0.93 -6.69
N ASN A 164 -14.88 0.06 -7.23
CA ASN A 164 -16.24 0.35 -6.81
C ASN A 164 -17.28 -0.70 -7.22
N SER A 165 -16.92 -1.60 -8.14
CA SER A 165 -17.79 -2.70 -8.60
C SER A 165 -17.48 -4.03 -7.91
N LEU A 166 -16.39 -4.12 -7.15
CA LEU A 166 -16.00 -5.31 -6.41
C LEU A 166 -16.54 -5.24 -4.96
N GLU A 167 -16.94 -6.40 -4.43
CA GLU A 167 -17.20 -6.55 -2.99
C GLU A 167 -15.85 -6.64 -2.25
N GLN A 168 -15.26 -5.47 -1.98
CA GLN A 168 -13.95 -5.39 -1.34
C GLN A 168 -14.10 -5.32 0.18
N THR A 169 -13.53 -6.30 0.89
CA THR A 169 -13.48 -6.34 2.37
C THR A 169 -12.13 -5.91 2.93
N ASN A 170 -11.07 -6.12 2.18
CA ASN A 170 -9.68 -5.84 2.55
C ASN A 170 -9.19 -4.53 1.91
N SER A 171 -8.00 -4.08 2.28
CA SER A 171 -7.46 -2.85 1.71
C SER A 171 -6.95 -3.03 0.27
N ALA A 172 -6.97 -1.94 -0.46
CA ALA A 172 -6.28 -1.82 -1.74
C ALA A 172 -5.83 -0.38 -1.96
N GLY A 173 -4.74 -0.18 -2.70
CA GLY A 173 -4.27 1.15 -3.00
C GLY A 173 -3.48 1.26 -4.29
N LEU A 174 -3.54 2.44 -4.89
CA LEU A 174 -2.75 2.84 -6.05
C LEU A 174 -1.71 3.86 -5.63
N ILE A 175 -0.45 3.51 -5.78
CA ILE A 175 0.70 4.38 -5.48
C ILE A 175 1.32 4.86 -6.79
N THR A 176 1.52 6.18 -6.88
CA THR A 176 2.26 6.83 -7.96
C THR A 176 3.65 7.20 -7.47
N HIS A 177 4.70 6.73 -8.13
CA HIS A 177 6.07 7.14 -7.81
C HIS A 177 6.35 8.55 -8.34
N ARG A 178 6.82 9.43 -7.45
CA ARG A 178 7.19 10.82 -7.75
C ARG A 178 8.67 11.00 -7.98
N ALA A 179 9.50 10.13 -7.35
CA ALA A 179 10.95 10.11 -7.53
C ALA A 179 11.50 8.70 -7.30
N GLY A 180 12.69 8.44 -7.81
CA GLY A 180 13.41 7.16 -7.70
C GLY A 180 13.75 6.55 -9.05
N ASN A 181 14.08 5.27 -9.07
CA ASN A 181 14.47 4.55 -10.28
C ASN A 181 13.35 4.54 -11.34
N GLY A 182 13.69 4.92 -12.57
CA GLY A 182 12.78 5.13 -13.69
C GLY A 182 12.20 3.88 -14.35
N TRP A 183 12.36 2.67 -13.81
CA TRP A 183 11.84 1.44 -14.43
C TRP A 183 10.44 1.02 -13.97
N MET A 184 9.83 1.79 -13.05
CA MET A 184 8.46 1.53 -12.59
C MET A 184 7.84 2.86 -12.12
N SER A 185 6.68 3.20 -12.67
CA SER A 185 6.01 4.47 -12.36
C SER A 185 4.94 4.33 -11.27
N HIS A 186 4.37 3.15 -11.12
CA HIS A 186 3.26 2.89 -10.22
C HIS A 186 3.35 1.51 -9.59
N PHE A 187 2.63 1.32 -8.49
CA PHE A 187 2.19 0.00 -8.07
C PHE A 187 0.78 0.04 -7.47
N VAL A 188 0.10 -1.09 -7.58
CA VAL A 188 -1.13 -1.39 -6.84
C VAL A 188 -0.79 -2.42 -5.78
N TYR A 189 -1.37 -2.28 -4.59
CA TYR A 189 -1.42 -3.36 -3.61
C TYR A 189 -2.87 -3.76 -3.35
N VAL A 190 -3.06 -5.01 -2.98
CA VAL A 190 -4.30 -5.55 -2.41
C VAL A 190 -3.93 -6.31 -1.16
N GLY A 191 -4.65 -6.09 -0.07
CA GLY A 191 -4.43 -6.70 1.23
C GLY A 191 -5.26 -7.94 1.46
N GLY A 192 -4.94 -8.67 2.52
CA GLY A 192 -5.67 -9.83 3.01
C GLY A 192 -5.27 -10.23 4.42
N ASP A 193 -6.17 -10.88 5.15
CA ASP A 193 -5.97 -11.33 6.52
C ASP A 193 -5.02 -12.54 6.61
N SER A 194 -4.91 -13.30 5.52
CA SER A 194 -3.99 -14.40 5.36
C SER A 194 -3.60 -14.57 3.89
N ILE A 195 -2.60 -15.42 3.60
CA ILE A 195 -2.22 -15.76 2.22
C ILE A 195 -3.37 -16.45 1.49
N ASP A 196 -4.09 -17.34 2.18
CA ASP A 196 -5.23 -18.06 1.61
C ASP A 196 -6.39 -17.10 1.25
N ASP A 197 -6.74 -16.20 2.19
CA ASP A 197 -7.74 -15.16 1.96
C ASP A 197 -7.36 -14.24 0.80
N LEU A 198 -6.11 -13.79 0.78
CA LEU A 198 -5.57 -12.92 -0.27
C LEU A 198 -5.69 -13.54 -1.67
N TYR A 199 -5.28 -14.82 -1.83
CA TYR A 199 -5.36 -15.49 -3.12
C TYR A 199 -6.80 -15.86 -3.49
N THR A 200 -7.60 -16.35 -2.54
CA THR A 200 -9.00 -16.71 -2.78
C THR A 200 -9.81 -15.49 -3.22
N THR A 201 -9.65 -14.36 -2.52
CA THR A 201 -10.32 -13.09 -2.87
C THR A 201 -9.84 -12.57 -4.22
N PHE A 202 -8.52 -12.60 -4.48
CA PHE A 202 -7.97 -12.14 -5.76
C PHE A 202 -8.46 -13.01 -6.93
N ASP A 203 -8.48 -14.33 -6.79
CA ASP A 203 -8.94 -15.25 -7.81
C ASP A 203 -10.44 -15.05 -8.11
N ALA A 204 -11.26 -14.89 -7.07
CA ALA A 204 -12.69 -14.60 -7.22
C ALA A 204 -12.92 -13.26 -7.97
N ASN A 205 -12.25 -12.20 -7.53
CA ASN A 205 -12.34 -10.87 -8.16
C ASN A 205 -11.86 -10.90 -9.61
N SER A 206 -10.82 -11.68 -9.93
CA SER A 206 -10.25 -11.79 -11.27
C SER A 206 -11.21 -12.39 -12.30
N GLN A 207 -12.21 -13.16 -11.86
CA GLN A 207 -13.25 -13.74 -12.72
C GLN A 207 -14.42 -12.80 -12.97
N THR A 208 -14.50 -11.66 -12.31
CA THR A 208 -15.61 -10.71 -12.48
C THR A 208 -15.52 -9.95 -13.80
N GLU A 209 -16.67 -9.58 -14.35
CA GLU A 209 -16.74 -8.74 -15.57
C GLU A 209 -16.04 -7.39 -15.34
N ALA A 210 -16.16 -6.82 -14.14
CA ALA A 210 -15.52 -5.56 -13.76
C ALA A 210 -13.98 -5.63 -13.89
N PHE A 211 -13.37 -6.72 -13.37
CA PHE A 211 -11.94 -6.94 -13.46
C PHE A 211 -11.48 -7.19 -14.91
N GLN A 212 -12.20 -8.02 -15.65
CA GLN A 212 -11.87 -8.32 -17.06
C GLN A 212 -11.95 -7.06 -17.93
N THR A 213 -13.02 -6.27 -17.78
CA THR A 213 -13.16 -4.96 -18.46
C THR A 213 -12.02 -4.00 -18.09
N PHE A 214 -11.62 -3.95 -16.80
CA PHE A 214 -10.48 -3.16 -16.38
C PHE A 214 -9.20 -3.59 -17.10
N ILE A 215 -8.88 -4.90 -17.14
CA ILE A 215 -7.68 -5.41 -17.81
C ILE A 215 -7.69 -5.05 -19.31
N GLU A 216 -8.81 -5.22 -19.99
CA GLU A 216 -8.95 -4.83 -21.40
C GLU A 216 -8.66 -3.36 -21.62
N ASN A 217 -9.24 -2.46 -20.79
CA ASN A 217 -9.12 -1.01 -20.93
C ASN A 217 -7.70 -0.50 -20.65
N ILE A 218 -6.92 -1.19 -19.79
CA ILE A 218 -5.58 -0.76 -19.42
C ILE A 218 -4.46 -1.49 -20.17
N SER A 219 -4.76 -2.54 -20.92
CA SER A 219 -3.76 -3.41 -21.57
C SER A 219 -2.78 -2.65 -22.46
N SER A 220 -3.25 -1.61 -23.18
CA SER A 220 -2.42 -0.79 -24.07
C SER A 220 -1.65 0.34 -23.36
N ILE A 221 -1.96 0.63 -22.09
CA ILE A 221 -1.36 1.75 -21.35
C ILE A 221 -0.55 1.31 -20.15
N ARG A 222 -0.54 0.01 -19.80
CA ARG A 222 0.20 -0.54 -18.66
C ARG A 222 1.16 -1.65 -19.09
N THR A 223 2.37 -1.64 -18.56
CA THR A 223 3.32 -2.75 -18.65
C THR A 223 3.57 -3.29 -17.25
N LEU A 224 3.04 -4.48 -16.93
CA LEU A 224 3.33 -5.17 -15.67
C LEU A 224 4.81 -5.56 -15.62
N ARG A 225 5.50 -5.24 -14.52
CA ARG A 225 6.93 -5.52 -14.32
C ARG A 225 7.16 -6.75 -13.46
N ASN A 226 6.48 -6.81 -12.31
CA ASN A 226 6.48 -7.99 -11.46
C ASN A 226 5.29 -7.95 -10.49
N VAL A 227 5.00 -9.11 -9.91
CA VAL A 227 4.08 -9.28 -8.79
C VAL A 227 4.86 -9.84 -7.61
N SER A 228 4.63 -9.30 -6.42
CA SER A 228 5.31 -9.71 -5.20
C SER A 228 4.31 -9.95 -4.08
N LEU A 229 4.59 -10.95 -3.24
CA LEU A 229 3.93 -11.12 -1.95
C LEU A 229 4.69 -10.31 -0.90
N ILE A 230 3.95 -9.51 -0.12
CA ILE A 230 4.50 -8.65 0.93
C ILE A 230 3.93 -9.12 2.27
N THR A 231 4.79 -9.21 3.27
CA THR A 231 4.39 -9.54 4.65
C THR A 231 5.01 -8.52 5.61
N PRO A 232 4.20 -7.82 6.43
CA PRO A 232 4.72 -6.97 7.49
C PRO A 232 5.55 -7.78 8.49
N VAL A 233 6.78 -7.33 8.76
CA VAL A 233 7.68 -7.94 9.73
C VAL A 233 7.56 -7.24 11.07
N LYS A 234 7.61 -5.90 11.04
CA LYS A 234 7.54 -5.08 12.24
C LYS A 234 7.11 -3.65 11.93
N GLY A 235 6.16 -3.15 12.71
CA GLY A 235 5.73 -1.75 12.70
C GLY A 235 6.38 -0.95 13.83
N TYR A 236 6.63 0.32 13.56
CA TYR A 236 7.10 1.31 14.52
C TYR A 236 6.15 2.52 14.44
N PRO A 237 4.97 2.44 15.09
CA PRO A 237 3.99 3.51 15.07
C PRO A 237 4.51 4.73 15.86
N ALA A 238 4.06 5.91 15.45
CA ALA A 238 4.30 7.12 16.24
C ALA A 238 3.73 6.94 17.66
N LYS A 239 4.51 7.24 18.67
CA LYS A 239 4.02 7.27 20.05
C LYS A 239 3.06 8.47 20.18
N ARG A 240 1.83 8.20 20.53
CA ARG A 240 0.78 9.20 20.79
C ARG A 240 0.89 9.74 22.20
#